data_fe1699fc447387baec30f3537b40c81e
#
_entry.id   fe1699fc447387baec30f3537b40c81e
#
_cell.length_a   1.000
_cell.length_b   1.000
_cell.length_c   1.000
_cell.angle_alpha   90.00
_cell.angle_beta   90.00
_cell.angle_gamma   90.00
#
_symmetry.space_group_name_H-M   'P 1'
#
loop_
_entity.id
_entity.type
_entity.pdbx_description
1 polymer ?
#
loop_
_entity_poly.entity_id
_entity_poly.type
_entity_poly.pdbx_seq_one_letter_code
_entity_poly.pdbx_strand_id
1 'polypeptide(L)'
;MTGVFQKYFKDLYKDFPIDLYEILLYIFFIGVLLFLISKGFRRGWRLVSGLILVEYIVLLFSTTVFSRDYRESPKFNMTPFWSYTEIINGKQNLIPEILMNVVVFAPVGLFLGFTFSELKWKGILVVAVCISLSIEILQFILHRGFSELDDVMHNTIGCIAGYGAYMLMRYGYERMGEKVDVVE
;
A
#
# COMPACT_ATOMS: atom_id res chain seq x y z
N MET A 1 -33.19 1.16 9.83
CA MET A 1 -32.20 2.26 9.64
C MET A 1 -31.00 1.84 8.78
N THR A 2 -30.64 0.58 8.69
CA THR A 2 -29.50 0.07 7.89
C THR A 2 -29.66 0.25 6.38
N GLY A 3 -30.87 0.12 5.83
CA GLY A 3 -31.09 0.16 4.37
C GLY A 3 -30.93 1.54 3.71
N VAL A 4 -31.19 2.65 4.43
CA VAL A 4 -31.07 4.01 3.89
C VAL A 4 -29.57 4.39 3.80
N PHE A 5 -28.79 4.03 4.81
CA PHE A 5 -27.34 4.28 4.84
C PHE A 5 -26.61 3.49 3.74
N GLN A 6 -27.01 2.23 3.55
CA GLN A 6 -26.49 1.36 2.48
C GLN A 6 -26.82 1.88 1.08
N LYS A 7 -28.05 2.39 0.90
CA LYS A 7 -28.46 2.99 -0.38
C LYS A 7 -27.67 4.26 -0.69
N TYR A 8 -27.47 5.13 0.31
CA TYR A 8 -26.70 6.37 0.17
C TYR A 8 -25.23 6.08 -0.18
N PHE A 9 -24.61 5.09 0.47
CA PHE A 9 -23.26 4.65 0.13
C PHE A 9 -23.18 4.04 -1.27
N LYS A 10 -24.14 3.25 -1.68
CA LYS A 10 -24.18 2.62 -3.01
C LYS A 10 -24.33 3.68 -4.11
N ASP A 11 -25.16 4.70 -3.88
CA ASP A 11 -25.37 5.78 -4.84
C ASP A 11 -24.15 6.73 -4.90
N LEU A 12 -23.49 7.01 -3.75
CA LEU A 12 -22.28 7.82 -3.69
C LEU A 12 -21.10 7.20 -4.46
N TYR A 13 -21.02 5.86 -4.51
CA TYR A 13 -19.93 5.14 -5.18
C TYR A 13 -20.22 4.81 -6.64
N LYS A 14 -21.47 4.83 -7.04
CA LYS A 14 -21.84 4.58 -8.44
C LYS A 14 -21.38 5.73 -9.35
N ASP A 15 -21.24 6.91 -8.76
CA ASP A 15 -20.83 8.15 -9.43
C ASP A 15 -19.40 8.58 -9.08
N PHE A 16 -18.60 7.72 -8.44
CA PHE A 16 -17.18 8.05 -8.23
C PHE A 16 -16.48 7.97 -9.59
N PRO A 17 -16.13 9.11 -10.21
CA PRO A 17 -15.68 9.11 -11.59
C PRO A 17 -14.37 8.35 -11.68
N ILE A 18 -14.29 7.44 -12.64
CA ILE A 18 -13.05 6.73 -13.02
C ILE A 18 -11.92 7.75 -13.21
N ASP A 19 -12.27 8.93 -13.73
CA ASP A 19 -11.38 10.07 -13.92
C ASP A 19 -10.63 10.52 -12.65
N LEU A 20 -11.22 10.38 -11.45
CA LEU A 20 -10.54 10.76 -10.21
C LEU A 20 -9.40 9.79 -9.87
N TYR A 21 -9.57 8.48 -10.10
CA TYR A 21 -8.49 7.51 -9.91
C TYR A 21 -7.34 7.75 -10.87
N GLU A 22 -7.64 8.06 -12.11
CA GLU A 22 -6.65 8.38 -13.11
C GLU A 22 -5.88 9.65 -12.73
N ILE A 23 -6.58 10.70 -12.30
CA ILE A 23 -5.96 11.94 -11.83
C ILE A 23 -5.02 11.68 -10.65
N LEU A 24 -5.49 10.96 -9.62
CA LEU A 24 -4.68 10.60 -8.46
C LEU A 24 -3.46 9.77 -8.86
N LEU A 25 -3.62 8.83 -9.78
CA LEU A 25 -2.53 8.02 -10.30
C LEU A 25 -1.49 8.88 -11.04
N TYR A 26 -1.93 9.83 -11.87
CA TYR A 26 -1.03 10.74 -12.57
C TYR A 26 -0.28 11.66 -11.60
N ILE A 27 -0.96 12.23 -10.61
CA ILE A 27 -0.32 13.07 -9.56
C ILE A 27 0.72 12.24 -8.80
N PHE A 28 0.39 11.01 -8.43
CA PHE A 28 1.32 10.08 -7.78
C PHE A 28 2.58 9.85 -8.64
N PHE A 29 2.43 9.47 -9.91
CA PHE A 29 3.56 9.22 -10.79
C PHE A 29 4.39 10.47 -11.05
N ILE A 30 3.76 11.64 -11.21
CA ILE A 30 4.45 12.92 -11.34
C ILE A 30 5.23 13.22 -10.05
N GLY A 31 4.61 13.04 -8.89
CA GLY A 31 5.26 13.22 -7.59
C GLY A 31 6.48 12.31 -7.43
N VAL A 32 6.35 11.03 -7.77
CA VAL A 32 7.46 10.07 -7.76
C VAL A 32 8.57 10.50 -8.72
N LEU A 33 8.22 10.92 -9.93
CA LEU A 33 9.18 11.37 -10.93
C LEU A 33 9.96 12.60 -10.45
N LEU A 34 9.27 13.62 -9.93
CA LEU A 34 9.87 14.82 -9.35
C LEU A 34 10.78 14.45 -8.16
N PHE A 35 10.33 13.52 -7.31
CA PHE A 35 11.12 13.01 -6.20
C PHE A 35 12.43 12.37 -6.68
N LEU A 36 12.37 11.50 -7.69
CA LEU A 36 13.53 10.81 -8.25
C LEU A 36 14.52 11.79 -8.90
N ILE A 37 14.01 12.78 -9.66
CA ILE A 37 14.84 13.80 -10.35
C ILE A 37 15.56 14.69 -9.33
N SER A 38 14.93 14.99 -8.21
CA SER A 38 15.42 15.96 -7.22
C SER A 38 16.41 15.40 -6.21
N LYS A 39 16.84 14.16 -6.36
CA LYS A 39 17.71 13.45 -5.40
C LYS A 39 17.07 13.37 -4.00
N GLY A 40 16.06 12.53 -3.85
CA GLY A 40 15.15 12.38 -2.71
C GLY A 40 15.75 12.16 -1.31
N PHE A 41 17.08 12.11 -1.15
CA PHE A 41 17.76 12.04 0.15
C PHE A 41 18.02 13.41 0.80
N ARG A 42 17.69 14.53 0.12
CA ARG A 42 17.83 15.87 0.71
C ARG A 42 16.78 16.13 1.79
N ARG A 43 17.17 16.85 2.84
CA ARG A 43 16.32 17.14 4.02
C ARG A 43 14.95 17.75 3.69
N GLY A 44 14.85 18.55 2.61
CA GLY A 44 13.60 19.18 2.18
C GLY A 44 12.58 18.25 1.54
N TRP A 45 12.95 17.02 1.21
CA TRP A 45 12.08 16.07 0.49
C TRP A 45 11.25 15.15 1.38
N ARG A 46 11.44 15.20 2.70
CA ARG A 46 10.59 14.46 3.64
C ARG A 46 9.11 14.86 3.53
N LEU A 47 8.83 16.14 3.32
CA LEU A 47 7.45 16.61 3.12
C LEU A 47 6.86 16.09 1.81
N VAL A 48 7.62 16.15 0.72
CA VAL A 48 7.16 15.65 -0.58
C VAL A 48 6.89 14.15 -0.53
N SER A 49 7.81 13.37 0.03
CA SER A 49 7.61 11.93 0.21
C SER A 49 6.43 11.62 1.13
N GLY A 50 6.19 12.45 2.16
CA GLY A 50 5.03 12.32 3.04
C GLY A 50 3.71 12.59 2.32
N LEU A 51 3.66 13.61 1.46
CA LEU A 51 2.48 13.90 0.63
C LEU A 51 2.19 12.76 -0.35
N ILE A 52 3.23 12.25 -1.03
CA ILE A 52 3.10 11.09 -1.93
C ILE A 52 2.59 9.86 -1.15
N LEU A 53 3.11 9.64 0.05
CA LEU A 53 2.67 8.53 0.90
C LEU A 53 1.19 8.65 1.27
N VAL A 54 0.75 9.83 1.70
CA VAL A 54 -0.67 10.07 2.05
C VAL A 54 -1.56 9.85 0.84
N GLU A 55 -1.21 10.41 -0.30
CA GLU A 55 -1.94 10.23 -1.56
C GLU A 55 -2.01 8.75 -1.95
N TYR A 56 -0.89 8.04 -1.86
CA TYR A 56 -0.84 6.62 -2.15
C TYR A 56 -1.71 5.79 -1.20
N ILE A 57 -1.73 6.11 0.09
CA ILE A 57 -2.61 5.45 1.06
C ILE A 57 -4.08 5.70 0.70
N VAL A 58 -4.46 6.92 0.33
CA VAL A 58 -5.83 7.22 -0.13
C VAL A 58 -6.18 6.39 -1.38
N LEU A 59 -5.28 6.33 -2.36
CA LEU A 59 -5.45 5.51 -3.56
C LEU A 59 -5.59 4.03 -3.20
N LEU A 60 -4.76 3.54 -2.28
CA LEU A 60 -4.78 2.16 -1.80
C LEU A 60 -6.14 1.79 -1.19
N PHE A 61 -6.64 2.60 -0.24
CA PHE A 61 -7.97 2.37 0.34
C PHE A 61 -9.08 2.48 -0.70
N SER A 62 -8.98 3.42 -1.62
CA SER A 62 -9.93 3.60 -2.70
C SER A 62 -10.05 2.36 -3.57
N THR A 63 -8.92 1.77 -3.97
CA THR A 63 -8.89 0.60 -4.86
C THR A 63 -9.16 -0.72 -4.15
N THR A 64 -8.69 -0.87 -2.91
CA THR A 64 -8.83 -2.15 -2.19
C THR A 64 -10.14 -2.29 -1.44
N VAL A 65 -10.73 -1.18 -0.97
CA VAL A 65 -11.96 -1.19 -0.19
C VAL A 65 -13.13 -0.63 -1.01
N PHE A 66 -12.99 0.62 -1.46
CA PHE A 66 -14.15 1.36 -1.94
C PHE A 66 -14.57 0.97 -3.36
N SER A 67 -13.67 0.60 -4.24
CA SER A 67 -14.00 0.13 -5.59
C SER A 67 -14.47 -1.33 -5.64
N ARG A 68 -14.39 -2.06 -4.52
CA ARG A 68 -14.86 -3.45 -4.48
C ARG A 68 -16.38 -3.52 -4.44
N ASP A 69 -16.91 -4.55 -5.11
CA ASP A 69 -18.35 -4.81 -5.15
C ASP A 69 -18.92 -5.06 -3.75
N TYR A 70 -20.10 -4.48 -3.51
CA TYR A 70 -20.87 -4.75 -2.31
C TYR A 70 -21.43 -6.17 -2.33
N ARG A 71 -21.41 -6.84 -1.20
CA ARG A 71 -21.96 -8.17 -0.98
C ARG A 71 -23.04 -8.13 0.10
N GLU A 72 -24.09 -8.91 -0.06
CA GLU A 72 -25.18 -8.99 0.96
C GLU A 72 -24.66 -9.52 2.30
N SER A 73 -23.70 -10.44 2.27
CA SER A 73 -23.03 -10.96 3.46
C SER A 73 -21.51 -10.75 3.38
N PRO A 74 -20.86 -10.37 4.50
CA PRO A 74 -19.42 -10.22 4.52
C PRO A 74 -18.76 -11.59 4.30
N LYS A 75 -17.71 -11.62 3.49
CA LYS A 75 -16.87 -12.80 3.35
C LYS A 75 -15.56 -12.56 4.06
N PHE A 76 -15.12 -13.55 4.83
CA PHE A 76 -13.84 -13.51 5.50
C PHE A 76 -13.21 -14.88 5.61
N ASN A 77 -11.89 -14.93 5.68
CA ASN A 77 -11.13 -16.13 5.96
C ASN A 77 -9.98 -15.80 6.92
N MET A 78 -10.08 -16.34 8.14
CA MET A 78 -9.07 -16.15 9.19
C MET A 78 -8.13 -17.35 9.35
N THR A 79 -8.17 -18.30 8.42
CA THR A 79 -7.28 -19.47 8.45
C THR A 79 -5.90 -19.07 7.92
N PRO A 80 -4.85 -19.11 8.75
CA PRO A 80 -3.50 -18.78 8.30
C PRO A 80 -3.04 -19.71 7.19
N PHE A 81 -2.36 -19.17 6.18
CA PHE A 81 -1.79 -19.90 5.05
C PHE A 81 -2.79 -20.67 4.19
N TRP A 82 -4.07 -20.29 4.23
CA TRP A 82 -5.12 -20.96 3.45
C TRP A 82 -4.87 -20.82 1.94
N SER A 83 -4.41 -19.66 1.49
CA SER A 83 -4.11 -19.38 0.09
C SER A 83 -3.02 -20.32 -0.45
N TYR A 84 -2.00 -20.62 0.35
CA TYR A 84 -0.95 -21.57 -0.03
C TYR A 84 -1.48 -23.00 -0.11
N THR A 85 -2.35 -23.38 0.82
CA THR A 85 -3.01 -24.71 0.80
C THR A 85 -3.86 -24.87 -0.47
N GLU A 86 -4.60 -23.82 -0.84
CA GLU A 86 -5.43 -23.83 -2.04
C GLU A 86 -4.58 -23.87 -3.33
N ILE A 87 -3.42 -23.20 -3.35
CA ILE A 87 -2.47 -23.29 -4.47
C ILE A 87 -1.95 -24.71 -4.64
N ILE A 88 -1.58 -25.39 -3.54
CA ILE A 88 -1.14 -26.78 -3.56
C ILE A 88 -2.29 -27.69 -4.07
N ASN A 89 -3.52 -27.39 -3.72
CA ASN A 89 -4.72 -28.10 -4.21
C ASN A 89 -5.10 -27.74 -5.67
N GLY A 90 -4.29 -26.95 -6.37
CA GLY A 90 -4.43 -26.66 -7.80
C GLY A 90 -5.06 -25.30 -8.14
N LYS A 91 -5.41 -24.45 -7.16
CA LYS A 91 -5.94 -23.09 -7.40
C LYS A 91 -4.83 -22.09 -7.69
N GLN A 92 -4.12 -22.25 -8.78
CA GLN A 92 -2.98 -21.40 -9.16
C GLN A 92 -3.35 -19.94 -9.47
N ASN A 93 -4.63 -19.63 -9.68
CA ASN A 93 -5.13 -18.27 -9.88
C ASN A 93 -4.94 -17.36 -8.66
N LEU A 94 -4.64 -17.90 -7.48
CA LEU A 94 -4.32 -17.11 -6.27
C LEU A 94 -2.88 -16.54 -6.30
N ILE A 95 -1.99 -17.09 -7.11
CA ILE A 95 -0.59 -16.61 -7.19
C ILE A 95 -0.52 -15.14 -7.61
N PRO A 96 -1.18 -14.70 -8.69
CA PRO A 96 -1.22 -13.28 -9.05
C PRO A 96 -1.80 -12.38 -7.94
N GLU A 97 -2.80 -12.84 -7.20
CA GLU A 97 -3.41 -12.08 -6.09
C GLU A 97 -2.39 -11.85 -4.97
N ILE A 98 -1.68 -12.89 -4.54
CA ILE A 98 -0.60 -12.81 -3.56
C ILE A 98 0.49 -11.83 -4.02
N LEU A 99 0.94 -11.96 -5.28
CA LEU A 99 1.97 -11.08 -5.83
C LEU A 99 1.50 -9.63 -5.90
N MET A 100 0.26 -9.40 -6.27
CA MET A 100 -0.30 -8.04 -6.33
C MET A 100 -0.37 -7.40 -4.94
N ASN A 101 -0.75 -8.13 -3.89
CA ASN A 101 -0.75 -7.63 -2.53
C ASN A 101 0.66 -7.20 -2.09
N VAL A 102 1.67 -8.02 -2.39
CA VAL A 102 3.07 -7.67 -2.12
C VAL A 102 3.50 -6.42 -2.91
N VAL A 103 3.24 -6.38 -4.21
CA VAL A 103 3.69 -5.28 -5.09
C VAL A 103 3.01 -3.96 -4.73
N VAL A 104 1.71 -3.99 -4.46
CA VAL A 104 0.92 -2.79 -4.14
C VAL A 104 1.31 -2.20 -2.78
N PHE A 105 1.80 -2.99 -1.84
CA PHE A 105 2.27 -2.47 -0.55
C PHE A 105 3.75 -2.04 -0.53
N ALA A 106 4.54 -2.41 -1.52
CA ALA A 106 5.94 -2.00 -1.60
C ALA A 106 6.14 -0.46 -1.63
N PRO A 107 5.37 0.36 -2.36
CA PRO A 107 5.47 1.82 -2.30
C PRO A 107 5.21 2.39 -0.90
N VAL A 108 4.31 1.79 -0.11
CA VAL A 108 4.07 2.23 1.27
C VAL A 108 5.36 2.18 2.09
N GLY A 109 6.05 1.04 2.07
CA GLY A 109 7.29 0.85 2.80
C GLY A 109 8.43 1.75 2.30
N LEU A 110 8.53 1.91 1.00
CA LEU A 110 9.51 2.79 0.36
C LEU A 110 9.34 4.24 0.83
N PHE A 111 8.12 4.79 0.73
CA PHE A 111 7.86 6.18 1.11
C PHE A 111 7.79 6.40 2.61
N LEU A 112 7.44 5.40 3.42
CA LEU A 112 7.64 5.43 4.87
C LEU A 112 9.12 5.63 5.23
N GLY A 113 10.03 4.94 4.56
CA GLY A 113 11.47 5.09 4.76
C GLY A 113 11.96 6.50 4.43
N PHE A 114 11.54 7.09 3.32
CA PHE A 114 11.90 8.45 2.94
C PHE A 114 11.31 9.52 3.85
N THR A 115 10.06 9.33 4.28
CA THR A 115 9.35 10.30 5.15
C THR A 115 9.85 10.24 6.58
N PHE A 116 10.00 9.03 7.11
CA PHE A 116 10.36 8.77 8.51
C PHE A 116 11.68 8.01 8.60
N SER A 117 12.77 8.64 8.17
CA SER A 117 14.11 8.02 8.12
C SER A 117 14.64 7.52 9.47
N GLU A 118 14.06 7.98 10.57
CA GLU A 118 14.35 7.51 11.93
C GLU A 118 13.62 6.20 12.29
N LEU A 119 12.58 5.86 11.52
CA LEU A 119 11.76 4.69 11.81
C LEU A 119 12.54 3.41 11.45
N LYS A 120 12.72 2.55 12.43
CA LYS A 120 13.37 1.25 12.26
C LYS A 120 12.40 0.23 11.68
N TRP A 121 12.92 -0.87 11.16
CA TRP A 121 12.13 -1.95 10.54
C TRP A 121 10.95 -2.45 11.41
N LYS A 122 11.09 -2.47 12.75
CA LYS A 122 10.00 -2.83 13.67
C LYS A 122 8.84 -1.84 13.62
N GLY A 123 9.15 -0.54 13.52
CA GLY A 123 8.12 0.49 13.35
C GLY A 123 7.42 0.39 12.01
N ILE A 124 8.19 0.13 10.94
CA ILE A 124 7.62 -0.14 9.61
C ILE A 124 6.69 -1.35 9.63
N LEU A 125 7.09 -2.44 10.30
CA LEU A 125 6.27 -3.63 10.49
C LEU A 125 4.92 -3.30 11.15
N VAL A 126 4.96 -2.54 12.26
CA VAL A 126 3.73 -2.15 12.98
C VAL A 126 2.82 -1.32 12.10
N VAL A 127 3.37 -0.31 11.39
CA VAL A 127 2.57 0.54 10.50
C VAL A 127 1.97 -0.29 9.36
N ALA A 128 2.74 -1.19 8.74
CA ALA A 128 2.27 -2.07 7.68
C ALA A 128 1.10 -2.94 8.13
N VAL A 129 1.24 -3.60 9.28
CA VAL A 129 0.19 -4.43 9.88
C VAL A 129 -1.05 -3.58 10.20
N CYS A 130 -0.89 -2.39 10.77
CA CYS A 130 -2.02 -1.51 11.08
C CYS A 130 -2.78 -1.08 9.81
N ILE A 131 -2.08 -0.66 8.76
CA ILE A 131 -2.72 -0.26 7.49
C ILE A 131 -3.45 -1.45 6.88
N SER A 132 -2.79 -2.61 6.80
CA SER A 132 -3.40 -3.80 6.20
C SER A 132 -4.61 -4.29 6.99
N LEU A 133 -4.51 -4.40 8.32
CA LEU A 133 -5.65 -4.74 9.16
C LEU A 133 -6.81 -3.76 9.00
N SER A 134 -6.52 -2.46 8.84
CA SER A 134 -7.57 -1.45 8.63
C SER A 134 -8.32 -1.72 7.32
N ILE A 135 -7.62 -2.13 6.27
CA ILE A 135 -8.24 -2.51 4.98
C ILE A 135 -9.15 -3.73 5.19
N GLU A 136 -8.65 -4.80 5.80
CA GLU A 136 -9.42 -6.02 6.03
C GLU A 136 -10.65 -5.80 6.90
N ILE A 137 -10.52 -5.01 7.96
CA ILE A 137 -11.63 -4.63 8.85
C ILE A 137 -12.66 -3.80 8.08
N LEU A 138 -12.24 -2.83 7.26
CA LEU A 138 -13.16 -2.03 6.47
C LEU A 138 -13.86 -2.85 5.38
N GLN A 139 -13.18 -3.76 4.71
CA GLN A 139 -13.80 -4.69 3.76
C GLN A 139 -14.89 -5.52 4.43
N PHE A 140 -14.61 -6.04 5.63
CA PHE A 140 -15.58 -6.81 6.40
C PHE A 140 -16.78 -5.97 6.83
N ILE A 141 -16.55 -4.79 7.44
CA ILE A 141 -17.62 -3.91 7.96
C ILE A 141 -18.48 -3.35 6.82
N LEU A 142 -17.85 -2.96 5.71
CA LEU A 142 -18.54 -2.37 4.57
C LEU A 142 -19.11 -3.43 3.61
N HIS A 143 -18.91 -4.72 3.91
CA HIS A 143 -19.33 -5.83 3.06
C HIS A 143 -18.74 -5.75 1.64
N ARG A 144 -17.46 -5.34 1.52
CA ARG A 144 -16.79 -5.13 0.24
C ARG A 144 -15.56 -6.03 0.11
N GLY A 145 -15.50 -6.78 -0.98
CA GLY A 145 -14.39 -7.68 -1.21
C GLY A 145 -14.44 -8.95 -0.35
N PHE A 146 -13.28 -9.46 0.03
CA PHE A 146 -13.08 -10.67 0.83
C PHE A 146 -11.96 -10.40 1.83
N SER A 147 -12.28 -10.38 3.11
CA SER A 147 -11.32 -10.09 4.18
C SER A 147 -10.51 -11.34 4.52
N GLU A 148 -9.18 -11.27 4.41
CA GLU A 148 -8.31 -12.42 4.55
C GLU A 148 -7.12 -12.15 5.47
N LEU A 149 -6.84 -13.08 6.37
CA LEU A 149 -5.66 -12.98 7.23
C LEU A 149 -4.35 -13.07 6.41
N ASP A 150 -4.36 -13.87 5.35
CA ASP A 150 -3.17 -14.03 4.48
C ASP A 150 -2.82 -12.73 3.77
N ASP A 151 -3.80 -11.90 3.43
CA ASP A 151 -3.57 -10.58 2.82
C ASP A 151 -2.81 -9.65 3.76
N VAL A 152 -3.09 -9.72 5.08
CA VAL A 152 -2.31 -8.95 6.06
C VAL A 152 -0.83 -9.34 6.03
N MET A 153 -0.53 -10.63 5.84
CA MET A 153 0.86 -11.09 5.73
C MET A 153 1.51 -10.63 4.43
N HIS A 154 0.83 -10.80 3.29
CA HIS A 154 1.37 -10.44 1.97
C HIS A 154 1.61 -8.93 1.86
N ASN A 155 0.68 -8.12 2.30
CA ASN A 155 0.77 -6.67 2.37
C ASN A 155 1.94 -6.22 3.26
N THR A 156 2.10 -6.86 4.42
CA THR A 156 3.20 -6.58 5.34
C THR A 156 4.56 -6.93 4.72
N ILE A 157 4.66 -8.08 4.05
CA ILE A 157 5.87 -8.49 3.32
C ILE A 157 6.21 -7.46 2.24
N GLY A 158 5.20 -7.00 1.48
CA GLY A 158 5.39 -5.97 0.46
C GLY A 158 5.93 -4.66 1.03
N CYS A 159 5.35 -4.19 2.13
CA CYS A 159 5.80 -2.99 2.81
C CYS A 159 7.26 -3.12 3.31
N ILE A 160 7.62 -4.26 3.92
CA ILE A 160 9.01 -4.52 4.36
C ILE A 160 9.96 -4.57 3.16
N ALA A 161 9.57 -5.19 2.05
CA ALA A 161 10.38 -5.21 0.83
C ALA A 161 10.63 -3.80 0.28
N GLY A 162 9.59 -2.95 0.26
CA GLY A 162 9.72 -1.54 -0.12
C GLY A 162 10.64 -0.74 0.80
N TYR A 163 10.55 -0.96 2.12
CA TYR A 163 11.49 -0.38 3.07
C TYR A 163 12.93 -0.87 2.85
N GLY A 164 13.10 -2.16 2.52
CA GLY A 164 14.40 -2.71 2.13
C GLY A 164 14.98 -2.01 0.90
N ALA A 165 14.15 -1.73 -0.10
CA ALA A 165 14.57 -0.95 -1.27
C ALA A 165 15.03 0.47 -0.88
N TYR A 166 14.29 1.16 0.02
CA TYR A 166 14.74 2.45 0.58
C TYR A 166 16.12 2.33 1.25
N MET A 167 16.34 1.30 2.07
CA MET A 167 17.63 1.10 2.76
C MET A 167 18.78 0.88 1.78
N LEU A 168 18.55 0.12 0.70
CA LEU A 168 19.53 -0.08 -0.36
C LEU A 168 19.86 1.21 -1.10
N MET A 169 18.84 2.01 -1.44
CA MET A 169 19.01 3.30 -2.10
C MET A 169 19.79 4.28 -1.19
N ARG A 170 19.44 4.33 0.09
CA ARG A 170 20.13 5.14 1.09
C ARG A 170 21.61 4.75 1.22
N TYR A 171 21.90 3.48 1.35
CA TYR A 171 23.26 2.97 1.43
C TYR A 171 24.09 3.34 0.19
N GLY A 172 23.50 3.18 -1.01
CA GLY A 172 24.15 3.58 -2.25
C GLY A 172 24.46 5.08 -2.32
N TYR A 173 23.51 5.91 -1.86
CA TYR A 173 23.67 7.35 -1.82
C TYR A 173 24.78 7.78 -0.84
N GLU A 174 24.82 7.23 0.36
CA GLU A 174 25.85 7.50 1.37
C GLU A 174 27.25 7.12 0.85
N ARG A 175 27.39 5.97 0.19
CA ARG A 175 28.68 5.57 -0.42
C ARG A 175 29.14 6.44 -1.59
N MET A 176 28.22 6.99 -2.36
CA MET A 176 28.58 7.92 -3.44
C MET A 176 29.02 9.26 -2.87
N GLY A 177 28.42 9.75 -1.79
CA GLY A 177 28.83 10.95 -1.07
C GLY A 177 30.24 10.83 -0.48
N GLU A 178 30.54 9.73 0.21
CA GLU A 178 31.90 9.47 0.75
C GLU A 178 32.99 9.45 -0.32
N LYS A 179 32.69 9.01 -1.55
CA LYS A 179 33.67 9.03 -2.67
C LYS A 179 33.94 10.42 -3.22
N VAL A 180 32.99 11.34 -3.12
CA VAL A 180 33.16 12.72 -3.58
C VAL A 180 34.00 13.51 -2.57
N ASP A 181 33.83 13.27 -1.28
CA ASP A 181 34.56 13.95 -0.21
C ASP A 181 36.03 13.49 -0.11
N VAL A 182 36.41 12.36 -0.73
CA VAL A 182 37.80 11.84 -0.76
C VAL A 182 38.59 12.34 -1.99
N VAL A 183 37.92 12.99 -2.95
CA VAL A 183 38.52 13.48 -4.22
C VAL A 183 38.72 15.00 -4.19
N GLU A 184 38.22 15.71 -3.18
CA GLU A 184 38.53 17.10 -2.89
C GLU A 184 39.66 17.22 -1.85
#